data_524a454f46022f807f02ef287f25cf19
#
_entry.id   524a454f46022f807f02ef287f25cf19
#
_cell.length_a   1.000
_cell.length_b   1.000
_cell.length_c   1.000
_cell.angle_alpha   90.00
_cell.angle_beta   90.00
_cell.angle_gamma   90.00
#
_symmetry.space_group_name_H-M   'P 1'
#
loop_
_entity.id
_entity.type
_entity.pdbx_description
1 polymer ?
#
loop_
_entity_poly.entity_id
_entity_poly.type
_entity_poly.pdbx_seq_one_letter_code
_entity_poly.pdbx_strand_id
1 'polypeptide(L)'
;MSAQDVDTIRTAYEEFARHDAAAVLAKLDASVEWVEGGGGDSPSGTFIGPDAVASGVFAVIGANFDEYHVDPGEYIDQGSRVVVKGHFSGKNRGGAVLNTGFEHVFDMRDGKVVRFENKPDDASAWIAGWTG
;
A
#
# COMPACT_ATOMS: atom_id res chain seq x y z
N MET A 1 7.16 -19.79 4.58
CA MET A 1 8.06 -19.45 5.70
C MET A 1 8.04 -17.95 5.94
N SER A 2 7.94 -17.54 7.19
CA SER A 2 7.78 -16.13 7.55
C SER A 2 8.92 -15.25 7.08
N ALA A 3 10.17 -15.71 7.19
CA ALA A 3 11.33 -14.93 6.74
C ALA A 3 11.28 -14.65 5.24
N GLN A 4 10.82 -15.63 4.46
CA GLN A 4 10.65 -15.44 3.01
C GLN A 4 9.49 -14.48 2.71
N ASP A 5 8.44 -14.52 3.52
CA ASP A 5 7.31 -13.60 3.37
C ASP A 5 7.74 -12.17 3.67
N VAL A 6 8.54 -11.96 4.71
CA VAL A 6 9.10 -10.62 5.02
C VAL A 6 9.96 -10.14 3.84
N ASP A 7 10.80 -11.00 3.27
CA ASP A 7 11.65 -10.62 2.12
C ASP A 7 10.80 -10.28 0.89
N THR A 8 9.72 -11.04 0.65
CA THR A 8 8.79 -10.78 -0.45
C THR A 8 8.18 -9.37 -0.30
N ILE A 9 7.73 -9.03 0.92
CA ILE A 9 7.12 -7.72 1.18
C ILE A 9 8.17 -6.61 1.09
N ARG A 10 9.38 -6.81 1.62
CA ARG A 10 10.46 -5.83 1.51
C ARG A 10 10.77 -5.53 0.04
N THR A 11 10.86 -6.56 -0.79
CA THR A 11 11.10 -6.40 -2.23
C THR A 11 9.96 -5.64 -2.90
N ALA A 12 8.71 -5.90 -2.48
CA ALA A 12 7.55 -5.20 -3.03
C ALA A 12 7.64 -3.68 -2.80
N TYR A 13 8.06 -3.25 -1.61
CA TYR A 13 8.24 -1.82 -1.35
C TYR A 13 9.34 -1.22 -2.22
N GLU A 14 10.45 -1.95 -2.41
CA GLU A 14 11.54 -1.50 -3.29
C GLU A 14 11.08 -1.36 -4.73
N GLU A 15 10.29 -2.30 -5.20
CA GLU A 15 9.72 -2.25 -6.55
C GLU A 15 8.74 -1.11 -6.72
N PHE A 16 7.90 -0.89 -5.71
CA PHE A 16 6.96 0.23 -5.72
C PHE A 16 7.73 1.56 -5.79
N ALA A 17 8.81 1.70 -5.03
CA ALA A 17 9.64 2.91 -5.04
C ALA A 17 10.30 3.15 -6.40
N ARG A 18 10.55 2.09 -7.19
CA ARG A 18 11.09 2.18 -8.54
C ARG A 18 10.01 2.35 -9.60
N HIS A 19 8.76 2.49 -9.20
CA HIS A 19 7.60 2.56 -10.10
C HIS A 19 7.40 1.28 -10.93
N ASP A 20 7.81 0.14 -10.40
CA ASP A 20 7.64 -1.16 -11.04
C ASP A 20 6.36 -1.82 -10.52
N ALA A 21 5.23 -1.29 -10.96
CA ALA A 21 3.92 -1.77 -10.53
C ALA A 21 3.67 -3.21 -10.93
N ALA A 22 4.14 -3.62 -12.12
CA ALA A 22 3.94 -4.99 -12.58
C ALA A 22 4.59 -6.01 -11.64
N ALA A 23 5.79 -5.71 -11.12
CA ALA A 23 6.48 -6.60 -10.18
C ALA A 23 5.73 -6.69 -8.84
N VAL A 24 5.18 -5.58 -8.36
CA VAL A 24 4.36 -5.59 -7.13
C VAL A 24 3.10 -6.43 -7.34
N LEU A 25 2.40 -6.20 -8.44
CA LEU A 25 1.16 -6.94 -8.74
C LEU A 25 1.40 -8.44 -8.89
N ALA A 26 2.57 -8.84 -9.39
CA ALA A 26 2.92 -10.25 -9.52
C ALA A 26 3.04 -10.97 -8.19
N LYS A 27 3.19 -10.25 -7.08
CA LYS A 27 3.27 -10.81 -5.73
C LYS A 27 1.89 -11.00 -5.09
N LEU A 28 0.84 -10.50 -5.73
CA LEU A 28 -0.53 -10.61 -5.22
C LEU A 28 -1.16 -11.90 -5.73
N ASP A 29 -1.92 -12.57 -4.86
CA ASP A 29 -2.73 -13.70 -5.26
C ASP A 29 -3.80 -13.24 -6.27
N ALA A 30 -4.22 -14.14 -7.16
CA ALA A 30 -5.23 -13.81 -8.16
C ALA A 30 -6.56 -13.35 -7.53
N SER A 31 -6.83 -13.76 -6.30
CA SER A 31 -8.03 -13.40 -5.55
C SER A 31 -7.73 -12.46 -4.37
N VAL A 32 -6.63 -11.73 -4.43
CA VAL A 32 -6.22 -10.85 -3.33
C VAL A 32 -7.33 -9.88 -2.94
N GLU A 33 -7.49 -9.67 -1.64
CA GLU A 33 -8.38 -8.64 -1.09
C GLU A 33 -7.52 -7.47 -0.63
N TRP A 34 -7.63 -6.36 -1.32
CA TRP A 34 -6.88 -5.15 -1.02
C TRP A 34 -7.83 -4.12 -0.41
N VAL A 35 -7.63 -3.80 0.86
CA VAL A 35 -8.58 -2.98 1.64
C VAL A 35 -8.00 -1.60 1.87
N GLU A 36 -8.78 -0.58 1.48
CA GLU A 36 -8.45 0.83 1.67
C GLU A 36 -9.56 1.51 2.45
N GLY A 37 -9.17 2.34 3.42
CA GLY A 37 -10.15 3.04 4.26
C GLY A 37 -10.82 4.23 3.60
N GLY A 38 -10.21 4.77 2.56
CA GLY A 38 -10.75 5.94 1.86
C GLY A 38 -10.53 7.25 2.59
N GLY A 39 -11.26 8.25 2.15
CA GLY A 39 -11.17 9.62 2.68
C GLY A 39 -10.53 10.56 1.66
N GLY A 40 -11.10 11.76 1.48
CA GLY A 40 -10.69 12.65 0.42
C GLY A 40 -10.89 11.97 -0.93
N ASP A 41 -9.91 12.08 -1.82
CA ASP A 41 -9.93 11.43 -3.13
C ASP A 41 -9.19 10.09 -3.13
N SER A 42 -8.87 9.54 -1.95
CA SER A 42 -8.12 8.29 -1.85
C SER A 42 -8.97 7.09 -2.24
N PRO A 43 -8.32 5.97 -2.63
CA PRO A 43 -9.06 4.73 -2.89
C PRO A 43 -9.86 4.31 -1.65
N SER A 44 -11.05 3.75 -1.87
CA SER A 44 -11.95 3.38 -0.79
C SER A 44 -12.60 2.04 -1.07
N GLY A 45 -12.65 1.18 -0.05
CA GLY A 45 -13.32 -0.11 -0.13
C GLY A 45 -12.35 -1.27 -0.34
N THR A 46 -12.88 -2.37 -0.82
CA THR A 46 -12.11 -3.59 -1.08
C THR A 46 -11.97 -3.82 -2.58
N PHE A 47 -10.74 -4.00 -3.02
CA PHE A 47 -10.40 -4.28 -4.43
C PHE A 47 -10.00 -5.74 -4.52
N ILE A 48 -10.65 -6.50 -5.40
CA ILE A 48 -10.43 -7.94 -5.53
C ILE A 48 -9.62 -8.22 -6.79
N GLY A 49 -8.46 -8.84 -6.61
CA GLY A 49 -7.58 -9.24 -7.70
C GLY A 49 -6.60 -8.15 -8.13
N PRO A 50 -5.48 -8.55 -8.76
CA PRO A 50 -4.43 -7.59 -9.14
C PRO A 50 -4.91 -6.50 -10.11
N ASP A 51 -5.80 -6.82 -11.06
CA ASP A 51 -6.27 -5.83 -12.01
C ASP A 51 -7.07 -4.72 -11.33
N ALA A 52 -7.90 -5.07 -10.33
CA ALA A 52 -8.64 -4.08 -9.57
C ALA A 52 -7.70 -3.19 -8.74
N VAL A 53 -6.64 -3.77 -8.20
CA VAL A 53 -5.62 -3.00 -7.46
C VAL A 53 -4.90 -2.04 -8.41
N ALA A 54 -4.54 -2.50 -9.60
CA ALA A 54 -3.85 -1.65 -10.57
C ALA A 54 -4.69 -0.45 -10.97
N SER A 55 -5.97 -0.66 -11.29
CA SER A 55 -6.83 0.42 -11.79
C SER A 55 -7.46 1.24 -10.66
N GLY A 56 -7.77 0.62 -9.52
CA GLY A 56 -8.48 1.27 -8.42
C GLY A 56 -7.58 1.87 -7.36
N VAL A 57 -6.32 1.45 -7.28
CA VAL A 57 -5.38 1.95 -6.28
C VAL A 57 -4.18 2.61 -6.94
N PHE A 58 -3.38 1.86 -7.69
CA PHE A 58 -2.12 2.39 -8.23
C PHE A 58 -2.35 3.50 -9.26
N ALA A 59 -3.32 3.33 -10.15
CA ALA A 59 -3.64 4.37 -11.14
C ALA A 59 -4.20 5.63 -10.47
N VAL A 60 -4.96 5.46 -9.39
CA VAL A 60 -5.51 6.59 -8.62
C VAL A 60 -4.40 7.37 -7.92
N ILE A 61 -3.41 6.67 -7.33
CA ILE A 61 -2.23 7.32 -6.76
C ILE A 61 -1.52 8.15 -7.85
N GLY A 62 -1.24 7.55 -8.99
CA GLY A 62 -0.57 8.22 -10.10
C GLY A 62 -1.34 9.40 -10.66
N ALA A 63 -2.66 9.36 -10.63
CA ALA A 63 -3.51 10.45 -11.11
C ALA A 63 -3.53 11.65 -10.15
N ASN A 64 -3.28 11.42 -8.85
CA ASN A 64 -3.40 12.46 -7.83
C ASN A 64 -2.08 13.00 -7.32
N PHE A 65 -0.98 12.25 -7.48
CA PHE A 65 0.32 12.63 -6.92
C PHE A 65 1.41 12.62 -7.98
N ASP A 66 2.20 13.67 -8.04
CA ASP A 66 3.49 13.66 -8.74
C ASP A 66 4.59 13.16 -7.82
N GLU A 67 4.41 13.36 -6.51
CA GLU A 67 5.36 12.93 -5.49
C GLU A 67 4.60 12.14 -4.43
N TYR A 68 4.94 10.84 -4.31
CA TYR A 68 4.29 9.93 -3.35
C TYR A 68 5.33 8.93 -2.88
N HIS A 69 5.62 8.95 -1.58
CA HIS A 69 6.63 8.08 -0.98
C HIS A 69 6.00 7.21 0.08
N VAL A 70 6.36 5.93 0.04
CA VAL A 70 5.97 4.93 1.03
C VAL A 70 7.26 4.39 1.61
N ASP A 71 7.60 4.80 2.83
CA ASP A 71 8.86 4.45 3.45
C ASP A 71 8.63 3.45 4.58
N PRO A 72 8.89 2.14 4.36
CA PRO A 72 8.76 1.14 5.41
C PRO A 72 9.85 1.36 6.46
N GLY A 73 9.48 1.19 7.71
CA GLY A 73 10.41 1.35 8.84
C GLY A 73 10.63 0.05 9.60
N GLU A 74 9.57 -0.63 9.97
CA GLU A 74 9.64 -1.83 10.79
C GLU A 74 8.82 -2.94 10.17
N TYR A 75 9.40 -4.15 10.10
CA TYR A 75 8.73 -5.36 9.61
C TYR A 75 8.50 -6.29 10.77
N ILE A 76 7.25 -6.65 11.03
CA ILE A 76 6.86 -7.51 12.15
C ILE A 76 6.36 -8.83 11.57
N ASP A 77 7.10 -9.90 11.83
CA ASP A 77 6.79 -11.25 11.35
C ASP A 77 5.83 -11.91 12.34
N GLN A 78 4.61 -12.19 11.88
CA GLN A 78 3.58 -12.85 12.70
C GLN A 78 3.15 -14.18 12.06
N GLY A 79 4.10 -14.95 11.54
CA GLY A 79 3.81 -16.21 10.88
C GLY A 79 3.32 -15.99 9.45
N SER A 80 2.05 -16.28 9.20
CA SER A 80 1.45 -16.05 7.88
C SER A 80 1.04 -14.59 7.65
N ARG A 81 1.31 -13.71 8.62
CA ARG A 81 1.00 -12.28 8.53
C ARG A 81 2.27 -11.47 8.70
N VAL A 82 2.46 -10.49 7.85
CA VAL A 82 3.53 -9.50 7.97
C VAL A 82 2.89 -8.14 8.21
N VAL A 83 3.29 -7.48 9.30
CA VAL A 83 2.84 -6.11 9.60
C VAL A 83 4.02 -5.19 9.34
N VAL A 84 3.78 -4.12 8.59
CA VAL A 84 4.82 -3.13 8.29
C VAL A 84 4.38 -1.79 8.83
N LYS A 85 5.23 -1.19 9.66
CA LYS A 85 5.03 0.18 10.12
C LYS A 85 5.99 1.09 9.39
N GLY A 86 5.49 2.22 8.93
CA GLY A 86 6.29 3.13 8.14
C GLY A 86 5.65 4.50 8.04
N HIS A 87 5.99 5.22 6.98
CA HIS A 87 5.57 6.60 6.82
C HIS A 87 5.24 6.90 5.36
N PHE A 88 4.10 7.58 5.15
CA PHE A 88 3.74 8.18 3.87
C PHE A 88 4.21 9.63 3.83
N SER A 89 4.73 10.06 2.71
CA SER A 89 4.99 11.47 2.44
C SER A 89 4.76 11.77 0.98
N GLY A 90 4.45 13.02 0.68
CA GLY A 90 4.26 13.44 -0.69
C GLY A 90 3.45 14.70 -0.80
N LYS A 91 3.16 15.05 -2.04
CA LYS A 91 2.39 16.25 -2.34
C LYS A 91 1.49 15.95 -3.53
N ASN A 92 0.19 16.13 -3.36
CA ASN A 92 -0.71 15.88 -4.47
C ASN A 92 -0.66 17.02 -5.47
N ARG A 93 -1.26 16.80 -6.64
CA ARG A 93 -1.23 17.79 -7.73
C ARG A 93 -1.95 19.08 -7.40
N GLY A 94 -2.90 19.03 -6.47
CA GLY A 94 -3.59 20.21 -5.96
C GLY A 94 -2.78 20.99 -4.93
N GLY A 95 -1.64 20.47 -4.51
CA GLY A 95 -0.73 21.12 -3.57
C GLY A 95 -0.87 20.69 -2.12
N ALA A 96 -1.80 19.79 -1.80
CA ALA A 96 -1.94 19.27 -0.44
C ALA A 96 -0.76 18.36 -0.10
N VAL A 97 -0.31 18.42 1.15
CA VAL A 97 0.82 17.62 1.64
C VAL A 97 0.29 16.37 2.34
N LEU A 98 0.81 15.21 1.94
CA LEU A 98 0.58 13.95 2.63
C LEU A 98 1.72 13.71 3.59
N ASN A 99 1.41 13.50 4.87
CA ASN A 99 2.42 13.23 5.89
C ASN A 99 1.77 12.52 7.07
N THR A 100 1.88 11.20 7.09
CA THR A 100 1.34 10.36 8.16
C THR A 100 2.06 9.04 8.22
N GLY A 101 2.16 8.48 9.42
CA GLY A 101 2.59 7.09 9.59
C GLY A 101 1.53 6.13 9.10
N PHE A 102 1.92 4.88 8.95
CA PHE A 102 0.98 3.83 8.55
C PHE A 102 1.31 2.50 9.23
N GLU A 103 0.29 1.66 9.25
CA GLU A 103 0.43 0.23 9.49
C GLU A 103 -0.16 -0.48 8.29
N HIS A 104 0.64 -1.29 7.61
CA HIS A 104 0.19 -2.14 6.52
C HIS A 104 0.17 -3.58 7.01
N VAL A 105 -0.95 -4.26 6.79
CA VAL A 105 -1.14 -5.65 7.21
C VAL A 105 -1.23 -6.52 5.97
N PHE A 106 -0.30 -7.47 5.83
CA PHE A 106 -0.25 -8.41 4.71
C PHE A 106 -0.51 -9.81 5.23
N ASP A 107 -1.57 -10.46 4.74
CA ASP A 107 -1.79 -11.89 4.98
C ASP A 107 -1.22 -12.66 3.80
N MET A 108 -0.41 -13.66 4.09
CA MET A 108 0.38 -14.39 3.10
C MET A 108 -0.06 -15.85 3.02
N ARG A 109 -0.02 -16.41 1.80
CA ARG A 109 -0.21 -17.84 1.57
C ARG A 109 0.54 -18.24 0.31
N ASP A 110 1.32 -19.31 0.42
CA ASP A 110 2.09 -19.86 -0.71
C ASP A 110 2.96 -18.81 -1.42
N GLY A 111 3.54 -17.90 -0.63
CA GLY A 111 4.44 -16.87 -1.15
C GLY A 111 3.74 -15.70 -1.80
N LYS A 112 2.41 -15.62 -1.71
CA LYS A 112 1.61 -14.55 -2.31
C LYS A 112 0.85 -13.79 -1.23
N VAL A 113 0.58 -12.51 -1.50
CA VAL A 113 -0.31 -11.70 -0.65
C VAL A 113 -1.74 -12.09 -0.98
N VAL A 114 -2.48 -12.59 0.02
CA VAL A 114 -3.90 -12.93 -0.15
C VAL A 114 -4.80 -11.83 0.40
N ARG A 115 -4.29 -10.99 1.31
CA ARG A 115 -5.04 -9.84 1.81
C ARG A 115 -4.06 -8.74 2.23
N PHE A 116 -4.40 -7.51 1.92
CA PHE A 116 -3.67 -6.32 2.34
C PHE A 116 -4.65 -5.30 2.90
N GLU A 117 -4.25 -4.64 3.98
CA GLU A 117 -5.03 -3.53 4.53
C GLU A 117 -4.10 -2.35 4.82
N ASN A 118 -4.48 -1.17 4.34
CA ASN A 118 -3.79 0.08 4.62
C ASN A 118 -4.47 0.76 5.82
N LYS A 119 -3.69 1.01 6.87
CA LYS A 119 -4.18 1.68 8.09
C LYS A 119 -3.32 2.90 8.37
N PRO A 120 -3.70 4.10 7.87
CA PRO A 120 -2.99 5.32 8.25
C PRO A 120 -3.09 5.54 9.76
N ASP A 121 -2.00 5.98 10.38
CA ASP A 121 -1.96 6.23 11.83
C ASP A 121 -2.82 7.43 12.20
N ASP A 122 -2.89 8.42 11.30
CA ASP A 122 -3.69 9.64 11.49
C ASP A 122 -4.63 9.79 10.30
N ALA A 123 -5.89 9.43 10.49
CA ALA A 123 -6.89 9.48 9.43
C ALA A 123 -7.09 10.91 8.90
N SER A 124 -7.01 11.92 9.77
CA SER A 124 -7.15 13.32 9.36
C SER A 124 -6.01 13.75 8.45
N ALA A 125 -4.77 13.37 8.78
CA ALA A 125 -3.61 13.66 7.97
C ALA A 125 -3.66 12.94 6.63
N TRP A 126 -4.14 11.70 6.62
CA TRP A 126 -4.35 10.94 5.38
C TRP A 126 -5.35 11.67 4.48
N ILE A 127 -6.52 12.01 5.01
CA ILE A 127 -7.57 12.70 4.27
C ILE A 127 -7.04 14.03 3.73
N ALA A 128 -6.32 14.80 4.56
CA ALA A 128 -5.76 16.09 4.15
C ALA A 128 -4.83 15.96 2.94
N GLY A 129 -4.01 14.91 2.90
CA GLY A 129 -3.08 14.68 1.80
C GLY A 129 -3.77 14.27 0.50
N TRP A 130 -5.00 13.76 0.58
CA TRP A 130 -5.78 13.32 -0.58
C TRP A 130 -6.85 14.33 -0.99
N THR A 131 -6.94 15.44 -0.29
CA THR A 131 -7.92 16.48 -0.57
C THR A 131 -7.24 17.60 -1.34
N GLY A 132 -7.79 17.98 -2.42
CA GLY A 132 -7.21 19.04 -3.20
C GLY A 132 -7.48 18.90 -4.66
#